data_dc8e0b0fcf44a6ed03017f8fe4c2d1c2
#
_entry.id   dc8e0b0fcf44a6ed03017f8fe4c2d1c2
#
_cell.length_a   1.000
_cell.length_b   1.000
_cell.length_c   1.000
_cell.angle_alpha   90.00
_cell.angle_beta   90.00
_cell.angle_gamma   90.00
#
_symmetry.space_group_name_H-M   'P 1'
#
loop_
_entity.id
_entity.type
_entity.pdbx_description
1 polymer ?
#
loop_
_entity_poly.entity_id
_entity_poly.type
_entity_poly.pdbx_seq_one_letter_code
_entity_poly.pdbx_strand_id
1 'polypeptide(L)'
;MQIGDEVYYVRRRFSKYDVLDLRLRTVEENYFVGSEKDSKQAFLFRNRDIDDVVFLHRADAVKEAKEREKTMVKKEYTETEYEEY
;
A
#
# COMPACT_ATOMS: atom_id res chain seq x y z
N MET A 1 -9.81 -13.20 6.99
CA MET A 1 -9.96 -12.48 5.70
C MET A 1 -10.93 -13.25 4.83
N GLN A 2 -11.98 -12.59 4.35
CA GLN A 2 -13.05 -13.23 3.59
C GLN A 2 -13.40 -12.39 2.37
N ILE A 3 -13.99 -13.02 1.36
CA ILE A 3 -14.50 -12.34 0.18
C ILE A 3 -15.52 -11.28 0.63
N GLY A 4 -15.39 -10.08 0.11
CA GLY A 4 -16.23 -8.95 0.46
C GLY A 4 -15.67 -8.04 1.55
N ASP A 5 -14.63 -8.49 2.27
CA ASP A 5 -13.97 -7.67 3.27
C ASP A 5 -13.22 -6.53 2.60
N GLU A 6 -13.07 -5.42 3.33
CA GLU A 6 -12.30 -4.28 2.87
C GLU A 6 -10.87 -4.38 3.40
N VAL A 7 -9.92 -4.08 2.54
CA VAL A 7 -8.52 -3.96 2.90
C VAL A 7 -7.98 -2.66 2.29
N TYR A 8 -6.81 -2.23 2.75
CA TYR A 8 -6.26 -0.92 2.40
C TYR A 8 -4.85 -1.10 1.89
N TYR A 9 -4.64 -0.70 0.64
CA TYR A 9 -3.37 -0.88 -0.06
C TYR A 9 -2.59 0.43 -0.05
N VAL A 10 -1.39 0.41 0.51
CA VAL A 10 -0.47 1.55 0.53
C VAL A 10 0.36 1.46 -0.74
N ARG A 11 0.04 2.30 -1.71
CA ARG A 11 0.68 2.29 -3.02
C ARG A 11 1.55 3.52 -3.20
N ARG A 12 2.77 3.30 -3.69
CA ARG A 12 3.63 4.41 -4.07
C ARG A 12 3.23 4.93 -5.45
N ARG A 13 3.08 6.25 -5.55
CA ARG A 13 2.78 6.91 -6.81
C ARG A 13 3.63 8.15 -6.91
N PHE A 14 4.66 8.10 -7.79
CA PHE A 14 5.67 9.14 -7.90
C PHE A 14 6.38 9.35 -6.55
N SER A 15 6.27 10.53 -5.96
CA SER A 15 6.89 10.85 -4.69
C SER A 15 5.92 10.79 -3.51
N LYS A 16 4.74 10.21 -3.70
CA LYS A 16 3.71 10.13 -2.67
C LYS A 16 3.21 8.70 -2.50
N TYR A 17 2.62 8.46 -1.33
CA TYR A 17 1.95 7.19 -1.04
C TYR A 17 0.46 7.43 -0.89
N ASP A 18 -0.32 6.66 -1.64
CA ASP A 18 -1.77 6.69 -1.58
C ASP A 18 -2.29 5.46 -0.85
N VAL A 19 -3.42 5.61 -0.18
CA VAL A 19 -4.13 4.50 0.44
C VAL A 19 -5.36 4.22 -0.41
N LEU A 20 -5.41 3.02 -0.99
CA LEU A 20 -6.53 2.58 -1.82
C LEU A 20 -7.44 1.67 -1.01
N ASP A 21 -8.74 1.96 -1.05
CA ASP A 21 -9.75 1.12 -0.43
C ASP A 21 -10.11 0.01 -1.42
N LEU A 22 -9.84 -1.23 -1.05
CA LEU A 22 -10.07 -2.39 -1.90
C LEU A 22 -11.08 -3.32 -1.24
N ARG A 23 -11.87 -4.01 -2.08
CA ARG A 23 -12.76 -5.06 -1.63
C ARG A 23 -12.24 -6.40 -2.12
N LEU A 24 -12.16 -7.36 -1.23
CA LEU A 24 -11.64 -8.69 -1.58
C LEU A 24 -12.62 -9.41 -2.51
N ARG A 25 -12.11 -9.83 -3.66
CA ARG A 25 -12.84 -10.60 -4.66
C ARG A 25 -12.52 -12.08 -4.56
N THR A 26 -11.27 -12.40 -4.28
CA THR A 26 -10.77 -13.76 -4.22
C THR A 26 -9.89 -13.89 -2.99
N VAL A 27 -10.09 -14.93 -2.22
CA VAL A 27 -9.25 -15.24 -1.06
C VAL A 27 -8.87 -16.71 -1.19
N GLU A 28 -7.58 -16.93 -1.40
CA GLU A 28 -7.02 -18.27 -1.53
C GLU A 28 -6.01 -18.52 -0.40
N GLU A 29 -5.46 -19.72 -0.36
CA GLU A 29 -4.55 -20.09 0.71
C GLU A 29 -3.28 -19.24 0.71
N ASN A 30 -2.73 -18.94 -0.48
CA ASN A 30 -1.45 -18.27 -0.61
C ASN A 30 -1.53 -16.85 -1.13
N TYR A 31 -2.69 -16.43 -1.62
CA TYR A 31 -2.86 -15.10 -2.19
C TYR A 31 -4.30 -14.62 -2.06
N PHE A 32 -4.49 -13.34 -2.33
CA PHE A 32 -5.82 -12.76 -2.38
C PHE A 32 -5.84 -11.65 -3.43
N VAL A 33 -7.04 -11.33 -3.91
CA VAL A 33 -7.24 -10.28 -4.92
C VAL A 33 -8.23 -9.27 -4.38
N GLY A 34 -7.83 -8.00 -4.41
CA GLY A 34 -8.70 -6.89 -4.06
C GLY A 34 -8.96 -6.02 -5.25
N SER A 35 -10.17 -5.51 -5.39
CA SER A 35 -10.52 -4.58 -6.46
C SER A 35 -10.94 -3.24 -5.89
N GLU A 36 -10.56 -2.18 -6.59
CA GLU A 36 -10.91 -0.83 -6.22
C GLU A 36 -12.37 -0.56 -6.56
N LYS A 37 -13.09 0.15 -5.65
CA LYS A 37 -14.51 0.38 -5.79
C LYS A 37 -14.89 1.20 -7.02
N ASP A 38 -14.09 2.21 -7.33
CA ASP A 38 -14.41 3.19 -8.36
C ASP A 38 -13.70 2.94 -9.68
N SER A 39 -13.00 1.82 -9.80
CA SER A 39 -12.31 1.48 -11.03
C SER A 39 -12.37 -0.03 -11.24
N LYS A 40 -12.02 -0.45 -12.45
CA LYS A 40 -12.00 -1.87 -12.77
C LYS A 40 -10.67 -2.53 -12.42
N GLN A 41 -9.78 -1.78 -11.78
CA GLN A 41 -8.47 -2.31 -11.41
C GLN A 41 -8.58 -3.30 -10.27
N ALA A 42 -7.85 -4.39 -10.39
CA ALA A 42 -7.73 -5.39 -9.37
C ALA A 42 -6.25 -5.65 -9.11
N PHE A 43 -5.92 -5.97 -7.88
CA PHE A 43 -4.54 -6.18 -7.45
C PHE A 43 -4.42 -7.53 -6.78
N LEU A 44 -3.40 -8.28 -7.17
CA LEU A 44 -3.10 -9.56 -6.55
C LEU A 44 -2.02 -9.35 -5.50
N PHE A 45 -2.27 -9.87 -4.30
CA PHE A 45 -1.32 -9.80 -3.19
C PHE A 45 -1.05 -11.20 -2.66
N ARG A 46 0.11 -11.36 -2.07
CA ARG A 46 0.46 -12.59 -1.36
C ARG A 46 0.27 -12.36 0.14
N ASN A 47 0.17 -13.44 0.88
CA ASN A 47 -0.06 -13.33 2.33
C ASN A 47 1.04 -12.51 3.03
N ARG A 48 2.27 -12.54 2.52
CA ARG A 48 3.38 -11.76 3.07
C ARG A 48 3.22 -10.25 2.91
N ASP A 49 2.30 -9.80 2.05
CA ASP A 49 2.05 -8.38 1.85
C ASP A 49 1.16 -7.78 2.94
N ILE A 50 0.52 -8.62 3.74
CA ILE A 50 -0.30 -8.16 4.88
C ILE A 50 0.63 -7.52 5.90
N ASP A 51 0.24 -6.34 6.39
CA ASP A 51 1.01 -5.50 7.31
C ASP A 51 2.30 -4.94 6.72
N ASP A 52 2.53 -5.16 5.44
CA ASP A 52 3.62 -4.53 4.69
C ASP A 52 3.07 -3.48 3.74
N VAL A 53 2.29 -3.89 2.74
CA VAL A 53 1.67 -2.96 1.79
C VAL A 53 0.15 -3.00 1.85
N VAL A 54 -0.44 -4.04 2.43
CA VAL A 54 -1.89 -4.19 2.57
C VAL A 54 -2.22 -4.28 4.06
N PHE A 55 -3.19 -3.49 4.50
CA PHE A 55 -3.57 -3.41 5.91
C PHE A 55 -5.05 -3.71 6.07
N LEU A 56 -5.39 -4.33 7.20
CA LEU A 56 -6.78 -4.67 7.51
C LEU A 56 -7.54 -3.48 8.12
N HIS A 57 -6.81 -2.47 8.59
CA HIS A 57 -7.39 -1.27 9.19
C HIS A 57 -6.87 -0.04 8.48
N ARG A 58 -7.78 0.86 8.12
CA ARG A 58 -7.43 2.07 7.38
C ARG A 58 -6.45 2.97 8.15
N ALA A 59 -6.62 3.05 9.46
CA ALA A 59 -5.74 3.87 10.29
C ALA A 59 -4.29 3.40 10.19
N ASP A 60 -4.07 2.09 10.17
CA ASP A 60 -2.72 1.52 10.05
C ASP A 60 -2.12 1.82 8.68
N ALA A 61 -2.92 1.74 7.63
CA ALA A 61 -2.46 2.05 6.27
C ALA A 61 -2.07 3.51 6.13
N VAL A 62 -2.90 4.41 6.67
CA VAL A 62 -2.63 5.85 6.63
C VAL A 62 -1.34 6.17 7.39
N LYS A 63 -1.16 5.57 8.55
CA LYS A 63 0.06 5.75 9.35
C LYS A 63 1.30 5.28 8.59
N GLU A 64 1.22 4.12 7.97
CA GLU A 64 2.33 3.58 7.20
C GLU A 64 2.67 4.46 6.00
N ALA A 65 1.66 4.96 5.30
CA ALA A 65 1.86 5.86 4.16
C ALA A 65 2.61 7.13 4.58
N LYS A 66 2.21 7.72 5.70
CA LYS A 66 2.87 8.92 6.23
C LYS A 66 4.31 8.65 6.62
N GLU A 67 4.57 7.53 7.26
CA GLU A 67 5.92 7.17 7.68
C GLU A 67 6.84 6.93 6.49
N ARG A 68 6.34 6.29 5.44
CA ARG A 68 7.11 6.05 4.23
C ARG A 68 7.41 7.34 3.49
N GLU A 69 6.48 8.28 3.45
CA GLU A 69 6.72 9.58 2.83
C GLU A 69 7.82 10.34 3.56
N LYS A 70 7.82 10.32 4.89
CA LYS A 70 8.88 10.97 5.66
C LYS A 70 10.23 10.35 5.38
N THR A 71 10.31 9.04 5.34
CA THR A 71 11.56 8.34 5.08
C THR A 71 12.06 8.62 3.67
N MET A 72 11.16 8.66 2.71
CA MET A 72 11.49 8.93 1.32
C MET A 72 12.04 10.35 1.14
N VAL A 73 11.40 11.34 1.77
CA VAL A 73 11.87 12.72 1.70
C VAL A 73 13.27 12.85 2.28
N LYS A 74 13.52 12.24 3.44
CA LYS A 74 14.85 12.25 4.04
C LYS A 74 15.88 11.58 3.14
N LYS A 75 15.51 10.49 2.52
CA LYS A 75 16.39 9.76 1.62
C LYS A 75 16.73 10.58 0.39
N GLU A 76 15.75 11.24 -0.20
CA GLU A 76 15.96 12.12 -1.35
C GLU A 76 16.86 13.28 -0.99
N TYR A 77 16.66 13.88 0.17
CA TYR A 77 17.50 14.98 0.63
C TYR A 77 18.95 14.52 0.80
N THR A 78 19.15 13.35 1.38
CA THR A 78 20.49 12.80 1.55
C THR A 78 21.16 12.53 0.21
N GLU A 79 20.43 12.01 -0.74
CA GLU A 79 20.96 11.77 -2.08
C GLU A 79 21.35 13.07 -2.78
N THR A 80 20.56 14.11 -2.63
CA THR A 80 20.84 15.41 -3.21
C THR A 80 22.13 16.00 -2.62
N GLU A 81 22.31 15.93 -1.32
CA GLU A 81 23.53 16.37 -0.68
C GLU A 81 24.74 15.60 -1.19
N TYR A 82 24.57 14.31 -1.35
CA TYR A 82 25.63 13.44 -1.83
C TYR A 82 26.06 13.79 -3.25
N GLU A 83 25.12 14.14 -4.09
CA GLU A 83 25.39 14.50 -5.47
C GLU A 83 26.15 15.82 -5.62
N GLU A 84 26.05 16.71 -4.68
CA GLU A 84 26.76 17.97 -4.70
C GLU A 84 28.28 17.80 -4.52
N TYR A 85 28.69 16.67 -4.06
CA TYR A 85 30.11 16.36 -3.96
C TYR A 85 30.63 15.73 -5.24
#